data_6b1a01906d41b71897c21c4f5f43b1c9
#
_entry.id   6b1a01906d41b71897c21c4f5f43b1c9
#
_cell.length_a   1.000
_cell.length_b   1.000
_cell.length_c   1.000
_cell.angle_alpha   90.00
_cell.angle_beta   90.00
_cell.angle_gamma   90.00
#
_symmetry.space_group_name_H-M   'P 1'
#
loop_
_entity.id
_entity.type
_entity.pdbx_description
1 polymer ?
#
loop_
_entity_poly.entity_id
_entity_poly.type
_entity_poly.pdbx_seq_one_letter_code
_entity_poly.pdbx_strand_id
1 'polypeptide(L)'
;LKNEILWEEAYGSYFYVTEKENSKETEDLLIVYKNGQYGLVDMLEGKLVLECEYDDISKDSRKKESWILNNDGKYGFWDQNDGTYTEIPYGENYTIENNFGEFLRVGVDEDNDGYGDQSGIIDRNGNCIVDPVYTQVYYDERNEVFFVRKDTEADDDYIIETAVVDKNGQFLTPLAEYQEISWDMNIILTKEFVGNPICVDYEGNSVFTIDGMLHNYLEEGYIGLSQNSGDAIATTDGQVITELDSKNLNSDDISDGLLEVYDSENFMNGYINSDGEEIIPCMYSSTYKFTHGLAAVYAEEEDEQEKAGLINVKGDMLIDCKYDYIEVLDEDPNLIRVRKDDVDFYGIIDCRNRTIADLSAREDENGQYISIDDCFVGDNGTIDVYWSNGEEEIFDYSGNKVVSYSSDD
;
A
#
# COMPACT_ATOMS: atom_id res chain seq x y z
N LEU A 1 21.42 -29.13 6.60
CA LEU A 1 22.22 -30.08 5.79
C LEU A 1 22.13 -31.53 6.32
N LYS A 2 22.11 -31.75 7.63
CA LYS A 2 21.96 -33.10 8.21
C LYS A 2 20.53 -33.61 8.23
N ASN A 3 19.57 -32.70 8.27
CA ASN A 3 18.15 -33.01 8.27
C ASN A 3 17.63 -33.33 6.85
N GLU A 4 18.08 -32.62 5.82
CA GLU A 4 17.76 -32.92 4.42
C GLU A 4 18.05 -34.37 4.03
N ILE A 5 19.20 -34.93 4.46
CA ILE A 5 19.63 -36.30 4.13
C ILE A 5 18.75 -37.37 4.82
N LEU A 6 18.28 -37.12 6.03
CA LEU A 6 17.41 -38.06 6.77
C LEU A 6 16.00 -38.16 6.15
N TRP A 7 15.51 -37.09 5.51
CA TRP A 7 14.20 -37.06 4.88
C TRP A 7 14.19 -37.68 3.48
N GLU A 8 15.28 -37.50 2.73
CA GLU A 8 15.46 -38.08 1.39
C GLU A 8 15.38 -39.61 1.41
N GLU A 9 15.92 -40.25 2.47
CA GLU A 9 15.87 -41.70 2.66
C GLU A 9 14.48 -42.21 3.08
N ALA A 10 13.73 -41.41 3.85
CA ALA A 10 12.43 -41.83 4.39
C ALA A 10 11.25 -41.61 3.44
N TYR A 11 11.27 -40.55 2.64
CA TYR A 11 10.11 -40.10 1.86
C TYR A 11 10.35 -39.98 0.35
N GLY A 12 11.57 -40.27 -0.14
CA GLY A 12 11.91 -40.40 -1.57
C GLY A 12 11.58 -39.18 -2.40
N SER A 13 12.55 -38.26 -2.44
CA SER A 13 12.75 -37.11 -3.34
C SER A 13 11.54 -36.26 -3.72
N TYR A 14 11.46 -35.10 -3.17
CA TYR A 14 11.15 -33.72 -3.58
C TYR A 14 10.65 -32.92 -2.41
N PHE A 15 11.54 -32.07 -1.88
CA PHE A 15 11.21 -31.09 -0.85
C PHE A 15 10.99 -29.74 -1.52
N TYR A 16 9.84 -29.12 -1.30
CA TYR A 16 9.66 -27.70 -1.50
C TYR A 16 9.83 -27.03 -0.13
N VAL A 17 10.97 -26.43 0.08
CA VAL A 17 11.14 -25.48 1.21
C VAL A 17 10.53 -24.18 0.70
N THR A 18 9.44 -23.74 1.29
CA THR A 18 8.97 -22.37 1.10
C THR A 18 10.07 -21.46 1.66
N GLU A 19 10.72 -20.66 0.81
CA GLU A 19 11.72 -19.70 1.23
C GLU A 19 11.12 -18.77 2.26
N LYS A 20 11.77 -18.69 3.42
CA LYS A 20 11.42 -17.76 4.48
C LYS A 20 11.81 -16.35 4.06
N GLU A 21 10.85 -15.50 3.85
CA GLU A 21 11.07 -14.08 4.11
C GLU A 21 11.25 -13.88 5.62
N ASN A 22 12.46 -13.52 6.02
CA ASN A 22 12.96 -12.96 7.28
C ASN A 22 12.02 -12.94 8.52
N SER A 23 11.48 -14.05 8.98
CA SER A 23 10.91 -14.13 10.31
C SER A 23 11.85 -14.86 11.28
N LYS A 24 12.20 -14.22 12.39
CA LYS A 24 13.03 -14.75 13.48
C LYS A 24 12.35 -15.86 14.32
N GLU A 25 11.22 -16.37 13.90
CA GLU A 25 10.51 -17.44 14.57
C GLU A 25 10.73 -18.77 13.82
N THR A 26 11.30 -19.74 14.51
CA THR A 26 11.45 -21.10 14.03
C THR A 26 10.07 -21.74 13.98
N GLU A 27 9.50 -21.89 12.78
CA GLU A 27 8.33 -22.76 12.60
C GLU A 27 8.77 -24.22 12.74
N ASP A 28 8.15 -24.93 13.65
CA ASP A 28 8.50 -26.33 13.92
C ASP A 28 7.96 -27.28 12.86
N LEU A 29 7.02 -26.82 12.01
CA LEU A 29 6.41 -27.60 10.93
C LEU A 29 6.84 -27.13 9.55
N LEU A 30 7.09 -28.10 8.66
CA LEU A 30 7.49 -27.88 7.28
C LEU A 30 6.50 -28.53 6.31
N ILE A 31 6.09 -27.81 5.26
CA ILE A 31 5.31 -28.39 4.17
C ILE A 31 6.21 -29.30 3.32
N VAL A 32 5.76 -30.51 3.11
CA VAL A 32 6.44 -31.52 2.27
C VAL A 32 5.54 -31.97 1.13
N TYR A 33 6.15 -32.34 0.01
CA TYR A 33 5.42 -32.73 -1.20
C TYR A 33 5.86 -34.10 -1.69
N LYS A 34 4.88 -34.96 -1.99
CA LYS A 34 5.13 -36.31 -2.52
C LYS A 34 3.99 -36.76 -3.42
N ASN A 35 4.34 -37.30 -4.59
CA ASN A 35 3.40 -37.88 -5.58
C ASN A 35 2.29 -36.95 -6.04
N GLY A 36 2.52 -35.64 -6.05
CA GLY A 36 1.49 -34.65 -6.44
C GLY A 36 0.71 -34.08 -5.27
N GLN A 37 0.97 -34.47 -4.02
CA GLN A 37 0.22 -34.05 -2.84
C GLN A 37 1.12 -33.53 -1.73
N TYR A 38 0.57 -32.65 -0.90
CA TYR A 38 1.25 -31.99 0.21
C TYR A 38 0.94 -32.65 1.56
N GLY A 39 1.89 -32.56 2.47
CA GLY A 39 1.79 -33.00 3.86
C GLY A 39 2.59 -32.09 4.78
N LEU A 40 2.58 -32.34 6.08
CA LEU A 40 3.37 -31.59 7.09
C LEU A 40 4.27 -32.51 7.87
N VAL A 41 5.47 -32.01 8.18
CA VAL A 41 6.50 -32.67 8.96
C VAL A 41 6.89 -31.80 10.16
N ASP A 42 6.94 -32.41 11.33
CA ASP A 42 7.59 -31.83 12.50
C ASP A 42 9.11 -31.90 12.35
N MET A 43 9.73 -30.73 12.25
CA MET A 43 11.19 -30.58 12.05
C MET A 43 12.00 -31.02 13.26
N LEU A 44 11.43 -30.91 14.46
CA LEU A 44 12.10 -31.24 15.73
C LEU A 44 12.07 -32.74 16.00
N GLU A 45 10.89 -33.35 15.80
CA GLU A 45 10.69 -34.78 16.01
C GLU A 45 11.08 -35.63 14.80
N GLY A 46 11.19 -35.03 13.63
CA GLY A 46 11.47 -35.74 12.43
C GLY A 46 10.34 -36.68 11.98
N LYS A 47 9.10 -36.29 12.20
CA LYS A 47 7.92 -37.11 11.92
C LYS A 47 6.92 -36.38 11.03
N LEU A 48 6.26 -37.16 10.17
CA LEU A 48 5.09 -36.68 9.45
C LEU A 48 3.95 -36.48 10.46
N VAL A 49 3.37 -35.26 10.48
CA VAL A 49 2.20 -34.93 11.29
C VAL A 49 0.93 -34.94 10.43
N LEU A 50 1.06 -34.62 9.12
CA LEU A 50 0.04 -34.84 8.11
C LEU A 50 0.63 -35.62 6.94
N GLU A 51 -0.03 -36.70 6.53
CA GLU A 51 0.34 -37.47 5.36
C GLU A 51 0.23 -36.62 4.08
N CYS A 52 1.04 -36.96 3.03
CA CYS A 52 0.96 -36.29 1.76
C CYS A 52 -0.29 -36.73 0.97
N GLU A 53 -1.42 -36.17 1.29
CA GLU A 53 -2.73 -36.48 0.72
C GLU A 53 -3.57 -35.24 0.39
N TYR A 54 -3.01 -34.04 0.59
CA TYR A 54 -3.68 -32.77 0.35
C TYR A 54 -3.23 -32.13 -0.96
N ASP A 55 -4.16 -31.52 -1.70
CA ASP A 55 -3.87 -30.81 -2.93
C ASP A 55 -3.19 -29.46 -2.69
N ASP A 56 -3.45 -28.85 -1.51
CA ASP A 56 -2.76 -27.66 -1.03
C ASP A 56 -2.75 -27.59 0.49
N ILE A 57 -1.68 -27.01 1.04
CA ILE A 57 -1.51 -26.71 2.46
C ILE A 57 -0.90 -25.32 2.59
N SER A 58 -1.56 -24.45 3.33
CA SER A 58 -1.04 -23.13 3.63
C SER A 58 -1.13 -22.81 5.11
N LYS A 59 -0.20 -21.98 5.60
CA LYS A 59 -0.23 -21.49 6.97
C LYS A 59 -1.35 -20.46 7.11
N ASP A 60 -2.12 -20.57 8.18
CA ASP A 60 -3.07 -19.52 8.53
C ASP A 60 -2.33 -18.29 9.00
N SER A 61 -2.35 -17.21 8.20
CA SER A 61 -1.64 -15.96 8.47
C SER A 61 -2.14 -15.22 9.71
N ARG A 62 -3.35 -15.54 10.17
CA ARG A 62 -4.03 -14.86 11.28
C ARG A 62 -4.04 -15.66 12.57
N LYS A 63 -3.84 -16.97 12.49
CA LYS A 63 -3.83 -17.86 13.66
C LYS A 63 -2.61 -18.78 13.60
N LYS A 64 -1.61 -18.48 14.42
CA LYS A 64 -0.28 -19.09 14.41
C LYS A 64 -0.28 -20.63 14.46
N GLU A 65 -1.23 -21.23 15.17
CA GLU A 65 -1.33 -22.66 15.38
C GLU A 65 -2.26 -23.36 14.36
N SER A 66 -2.80 -22.61 13.37
CA SER A 66 -3.76 -23.12 12.39
C SER A 66 -3.15 -23.23 11.00
N TRP A 67 -3.57 -24.25 10.28
CA TRP A 67 -3.23 -24.50 8.88
C TRP A 67 -4.49 -24.66 8.05
N ILE A 68 -4.48 -24.18 6.83
CA ILE A 68 -5.56 -24.35 5.87
C ILE A 68 -5.17 -25.51 4.96
N LEU A 69 -6.03 -26.51 4.90
CA LEU A 69 -5.84 -27.72 4.08
C LEU A 69 -6.88 -27.75 2.98
N ASN A 70 -6.47 -28.11 1.78
CA ASN A 70 -7.35 -28.39 0.65
C ASN A 70 -7.15 -29.85 0.20
N ASN A 71 -8.24 -30.59 0.04
CA ASN A 71 -8.22 -31.91 -0.51
C ASN A 71 -9.46 -32.12 -1.40
N ASP A 72 -9.25 -32.31 -2.70
CA ASP A 72 -10.30 -32.50 -3.71
C ASP A 72 -11.35 -31.36 -3.68
N GLY A 73 -10.87 -30.10 -3.60
CA GLY A 73 -11.70 -28.89 -3.51
C GLY A 73 -12.38 -28.66 -2.16
N LYS A 74 -12.13 -29.51 -1.16
CA LYS A 74 -12.65 -29.36 0.21
C LYS A 74 -11.61 -28.71 1.08
N TYR A 75 -12.00 -27.61 1.67
CA TYR A 75 -11.16 -26.86 2.59
C TYR A 75 -11.47 -27.19 4.04
N GLY A 76 -10.45 -27.09 4.89
CA GLY A 76 -10.59 -27.24 6.33
C GLY A 76 -9.45 -26.62 7.09
N PHE A 77 -9.66 -26.40 8.39
CA PHE A 77 -8.65 -25.93 9.31
C PHE A 77 -8.09 -27.09 10.12
N TRP A 78 -6.77 -27.14 10.19
CA TRP A 78 -6.07 -28.07 11.08
C TRP A 78 -5.33 -27.30 12.17
N ASP A 79 -5.63 -27.64 13.44
CA ASP A 79 -4.96 -27.06 14.61
C ASP A 79 -3.76 -27.93 14.99
N GLN A 80 -2.55 -27.35 14.97
CA GLN A 80 -1.30 -28.07 15.22
C GLN A 80 -1.12 -28.51 16.69
N ASN A 81 -1.84 -27.88 17.65
CA ASN A 81 -1.68 -28.18 19.08
C ASN A 81 -2.36 -29.48 19.48
N ASP A 82 -3.52 -29.75 18.89
CA ASP A 82 -4.31 -30.94 19.27
C ASP A 82 -4.61 -31.86 18.09
N GLY A 83 -4.20 -31.48 16.88
CA GLY A 83 -4.43 -32.25 15.65
C GLY A 83 -5.87 -32.24 15.17
N THR A 84 -6.71 -31.34 15.68
CA THR A 84 -8.11 -31.27 15.29
C THR A 84 -8.25 -30.72 13.88
N TYR A 85 -8.95 -31.45 13.02
CA TYR A 85 -9.35 -31.00 11.69
C TYR A 85 -10.81 -30.60 11.69
N THR A 86 -11.11 -29.40 11.23
CA THR A 86 -12.47 -28.88 11.07
C THR A 86 -12.71 -28.62 9.59
N GLU A 87 -13.51 -29.46 8.95
CA GLU A 87 -13.92 -29.26 7.55
C GLU A 87 -14.84 -28.03 7.46
N ILE A 88 -14.57 -27.18 6.47
CA ILE A 88 -15.46 -26.06 6.13
C ILE A 88 -16.60 -26.65 5.29
N PRO A 89 -17.85 -26.66 5.76
CA PRO A 89 -18.96 -27.33 5.09
C PRO A 89 -19.48 -26.53 3.89
N TYR A 90 -18.58 -26.01 3.07
CA TYR A 90 -18.93 -25.29 1.85
C TYR A 90 -18.56 -26.12 0.61
N GLY A 91 -19.39 -26.04 -0.44
CA GLY A 91 -19.41 -26.97 -1.56
C GLY A 91 -18.15 -27.04 -2.42
N GLU A 92 -18.11 -28.01 -3.32
CA GLU A 92 -16.95 -28.42 -4.12
C GLU A 92 -16.42 -27.34 -5.11
N ASN A 93 -17.10 -26.19 -5.25
CA ASN A 93 -16.76 -25.14 -6.22
C ASN A 93 -16.28 -23.84 -5.55
N TYR A 94 -15.89 -23.88 -4.27
CA TYR A 94 -15.42 -22.69 -3.56
C TYR A 94 -13.93 -22.73 -3.35
N THR A 95 -13.28 -21.61 -3.60
CA THR A 95 -11.87 -21.36 -3.27
C THR A 95 -11.76 -20.37 -2.12
N ILE A 96 -10.76 -20.54 -1.23
CA ILE A 96 -10.46 -19.53 -0.24
C ILE A 96 -9.56 -18.49 -0.91
N GLU A 97 -10.07 -17.27 -1.07
CA GLU A 97 -9.36 -16.18 -1.72
C GLU A 97 -8.58 -15.31 -0.73
N ASN A 98 -9.12 -15.12 0.49
CA ASN A 98 -8.47 -14.32 1.53
C ASN A 98 -8.89 -14.76 2.93
N ASN A 99 -8.05 -14.44 3.91
CA ASN A 99 -8.23 -14.75 5.31
C ASN A 99 -8.20 -13.49 6.16
N PHE A 100 -9.34 -13.13 6.75
CA PHE A 100 -9.54 -11.95 7.61
C PHE A 100 -9.56 -12.30 9.10
N GLY A 101 -9.01 -13.44 9.51
CA GLY A 101 -8.99 -13.87 10.88
C GLY A 101 -10.19 -14.74 11.24
N GLU A 102 -11.28 -14.17 11.75
CA GLU A 102 -12.51 -14.90 12.07
C GLU A 102 -13.34 -15.22 10.80
N PHE A 103 -13.07 -14.53 9.70
CA PHE A 103 -13.78 -14.63 8.44
C PHE A 103 -12.86 -15.03 7.30
N LEU A 104 -13.43 -15.69 6.31
CA LEU A 104 -12.75 -16.07 5.07
C LEU A 104 -13.53 -15.51 3.89
N ARG A 105 -12.82 -14.84 2.96
CA ARG A 105 -13.40 -14.58 1.65
C ARG A 105 -13.32 -15.84 0.81
N VAL A 106 -14.45 -16.25 0.28
CA VAL A 106 -14.57 -17.38 -0.61
C VAL A 106 -14.98 -16.94 -2.00
N GLY A 107 -14.35 -17.50 -3.00
CA GLY A 107 -14.69 -17.31 -4.40
C GLY A 107 -15.50 -18.49 -4.94
N VAL A 108 -16.41 -18.21 -5.89
CA VAL A 108 -17.10 -19.22 -6.70
C VAL A 108 -16.58 -19.10 -8.11
N ASP A 109 -16.06 -20.21 -8.62
CA ASP A 109 -15.59 -20.36 -10.00
C ASP A 109 -16.71 -21.05 -10.80
N GLU A 110 -17.52 -20.25 -11.53
CA GLU A 110 -18.67 -20.77 -12.28
C GLU A 110 -18.26 -21.43 -13.60
N ASP A 111 -17.20 -20.95 -14.22
CA ASP A 111 -16.75 -21.42 -15.53
C ASP A 111 -15.55 -22.39 -15.46
N ASN A 112 -15.02 -22.64 -14.28
CA ASN A 112 -13.95 -23.59 -14.00
C ASN A 112 -12.60 -23.18 -14.61
N ASP A 113 -12.33 -21.88 -14.71
CA ASP A 113 -11.09 -21.32 -15.24
C ASP A 113 -9.99 -21.17 -14.15
N GLY A 114 -10.34 -21.40 -12.88
CA GLY A 114 -9.46 -21.33 -11.71
C GLY A 114 -9.48 -19.99 -11.01
N TYR A 115 -10.33 -19.04 -11.42
CA TYR A 115 -10.54 -17.75 -10.79
C TYR A 115 -11.98 -17.65 -10.27
N GLY A 116 -12.16 -16.98 -9.13
CA GLY A 116 -13.50 -16.77 -8.59
C GLY A 116 -14.23 -15.66 -9.35
N ASP A 117 -15.36 -16.00 -9.97
CA ASP A 117 -16.25 -15.04 -10.65
C ASP A 117 -17.03 -14.20 -9.66
N GLN A 118 -17.34 -14.76 -8.51
CA GLN A 118 -18.11 -14.15 -7.44
C GLN A 118 -17.49 -14.45 -6.08
N SER A 119 -17.60 -13.52 -5.18
CA SER A 119 -17.03 -13.60 -3.83
C SER A 119 -18.10 -13.48 -2.76
N GLY A 120 -17.87 -14.13 -1.63
CA GLY A 120 -18.67 -14.07 -0.42
C GLY A 120 -17.83 -14.20 0.84
N ILE A 121 -18.48 -14.24 1.99
CA ILE A 121 -17.83 -14.38 3.30
C ILE A 121 -18.45 -15.53 4.07
N ILE A 122 -17.58 -16.36 4.63
CA ILE A 122 -17.96 -17.40 5.61
C ILE A 122 -17.19 -17.17 6.92
N ASP A 123 -17.74 -17.68 8.01
CA ASP A 123 -16.95 -17.80 9.25
C ASP A 123 -16.09 -19.08 9.21
N ARG A 124 -15.24 -19.27 10.24
CA ARG A 124 -14.38 -20.47 10.35
C ARG A 124 -15.14 -21.78 10.58
N ASN A 125 -16.44 -21.74 10.89
CA ASN A 125 -17.29 -22.91 11.00
C ASN A 125 -18.01 -23.22 9.68
N GLY A 126 -17.79 -22.41 8.64
CA GLY A 126 -18.44 -22.53 7.35
C GLY A 126 -19.84 -21.94 7.30
N ASN A 127 -20.25 -21.15 8.30
CA ASN A 127 -21.51 -20.44 8.19
C ASN A 127 -21.36 -19.27 7.21
N CYS A 128 -22.31 -19.16 6.30
CA CYS A 128 -22.36 -18.05 5.35
C CYS A 128 -22.73 -16.75 6.06
N ILE A 129 -21.88 -15.74 5.95
CA ILE A 129 -22.10 -14.38 6.46
C ILE A 129 -22.55 -13.48 5.33
N VAL A 130 -21.89 -13.55 4.17
CA VAL A 130 -22.25 -12.85 2.94
C VAL A 130 -22.29 -13.87 1.82
N ASP A 131 -23.44 -13.97 1.14
CA ASP A 131 -23.61 -14.90 0.03
C ASP A 131 -22.57 -14.61 -1.08
N PRO A 132 -21.98 -15.65 -1.71
CA PRO A 132 -20.99 -15.48 -2.77
C PRO A 132 -21.67 -15.15 -4.11
N VAL A 133 -22.21 -13.96 -4.22
CA VAL A 133 -22.95 -13.42 -5.39
C VAL A 133 -22.44 -12.04 -5.79
N TYR A 134 -21.34 -11.60 -5.18
CA TYR A 134 -20.76 -10.28 -5.39
C TYR A 134 -19.48 -10.38 -6.21
N THR A 135 -19.24 -9.41 -7.07
CA THR A 135 -18.00 -9.32 -7.85
C THR A 135 -16.77 -9.12 -6.95
N GLN A 136 -16.95 -8.40 -5.85
CA GLN A 136 -15.88 -8.18 -4.87
C GLN A 136 -16.45 -8.05 -3.46
N VAL A 137 -15.68 -8.49 -2.48
CA VAL A 137 -15.97 -8.29 -1.05
C VAL A 137 -14.68 -7.89 -0.34
N TYR A 138 -14.74 -6.80 0.43
CA TYR A 138 -13.65 -6.29 1.27
C TYR A 138 -14.06 -6.29 2.73
N TYR A 139 -13.11 -6.49 3.63
CA TYR A 139 -13.35 -6.40 5.07
C TYR A 139 -12.59 -5.22 5.66
N ASP A 140 -13.31 -4.33 6.30
CA ASP A 140 -12.75 -3.26 7.13
C ASP A 140 -12.67 -3.76 8.58
N GLU A 141 -11.45 -4.13 9.00
CA GLU A 141 -11.19 -4.62 10.37
C GLU A 141 -11.45 -3.55 11.45
N ARG A 142 -11.33 -2.28 11.10
CA ARG A 142 -11.45 -1.15 12.02
C ARG A 142 -12.90 -0.96 12.47
N ASN A 143 -13.81 -1.09 11.52
CA ASN A 143 -15.24 -0.92 11.74
C ASN A 143 -16.01 -2.24 11.84
N GLU A 144 -15.33 -3.37 11.66
CA GLU A 144 -15.91 -4.72 11.64
C GLU A 144 -17.07 -4.86 10.64
N VAL A 145 -16.90 -4.29 9.42
CA VAL A 145 -17.90 -4.34 8.35
C VAL A 145 -17.33 -4.91 7.06
N PHE A 146 -18.21 -5.44 6.22
CA PHE A 146 -17.88 -5.84 4.87
C PHE A 146 -18.44 -4.85 3.86
N PHE A 147 -17.65 -4.53 2.84
CA PHE A 147 -18.10 -3.83 1.65
C PHE A 147 -18.32 -4.86 0.56
N VAL A 148 -19.53 -4.93 0.05
CA VAL A 148 -19.89 -5.82 -1.05
C VAL A 148 -20.11 -5.00 -2.32
N ARG A 149 -19.57 -5.46 -3.43
CA ARG A 149 -19.73 -4.83 -4.74
C ARG A 149 -20.31 -5.81 -5.73
N LYS A 150 -21.29 -5.36 -6.50
CA LYS A 150 -21.90 -6.10 -7.56
C LYS A 150 -21.82 -5.32 -8.86
N ASP A 151 -21.18 -5.88 -9.84
CA ASP A 151 -21.05 -5.33 -11.17
C ASP A 151 -22.05 -6.00 -12.10
N THR A 152 -22.82 -5.23 -12.85
CA THR A 152 -23.85 -5.74 -13.77
C THR A 152 -23.72 -5.04 -15.12
N GLU A 153 -23.58 -5.83 -16.17
CA GLU A 153 -23.64 -5.31 -17.53
C GLU A 153 -25.11 -5.06 -17.92
N ALA A 154 -25.44 -3.87 -18.37
CA ALA A 154 -26.76 -3.48 -18.81
C ALA A 154 -26.69 -2.71 -20.14
N ASP A 155 -27.09 -3.36 -21.23
CA ASP A 155 -27.11 -2.85 -22.61
C ASP A 155 -25.74 -2.31 -23.10
N ASP A 156 -25.42 -1.06 -22.97
CA ASP A 156 -24.10 -0.45 -23.29
C ASP A 156 -23.48 0.25 -22.07
N ASP A 157 -23.99 -0.03 -20.86
CA ASP A 157 -23.58 0.62 -19.62
C ASP A 157 -23.12 -0.41 -18.57
N TYR A 158 -22.30 0.02 -17.63
CA TYR A 158 -21.77 -0.81 -16.56
C TYR A 158 -22.26 -0.26 -15.22
N ILE A 159 -23.13 -1.02 -14.56
CA ILE A 159 -23.71 -0.61 -13.28
C ILE A 159 -22.90 -1.23 -12.15
N ILE A 160 -22.38 -0.39 -11.26
CA ILE A 160 -21.64 -0.79 -10.07
C ILE A 160 -22.52 -0.46 -8.85
N GLU A 161 -23.03 -1.50 -8.20
CA GLU A 161 -23.76 -1.35 -6.94
C GLU A 161 -22.87 -1.78 -5.77
N THR A 162 -22.92 -1.05 -4.67
CA THR A 162 -22.17 -1.33 -3.46
C THR A 162 -23.08 -1.33 -2.24
N ALA A 163 -22.73 -2.06 -1.19
CA ALA A 163 -23.40 -1.99 0.11
C ALA A 163 -22.40 -2.24 1.24
N VAL A 164 -22.77 -1.80 2.44
CA VAL A 164 -22.08 -2.11 3.69
C VAL A 164 -22.90 -3.16 4.44
N VAL A 165 -22.20 -4.20 4.91
CA VAL A 165 -22.79 -5.35 5.63
C VAL A 165 -22.03 -5.52 6.95
N ASP A 166 -22.73 -5.69 8.06
CA ASP A 166 -22.11 -5.94 9.35
C ASP A 166 -21.51 -7.38 9.43
N LYS A 167 -20.75 -7.64 10.46
CA LYS A 167 -20.12 -8.95 10.69
C LYS A 167 -21.11 -10.12 10.89
N ASN A 168 -22.40 -9.85 11.06
CA ASN A 168 -23.45 -10.86 11.16
C ASN A 168 -24.19 -11.10 9.84
N GLY A 169 -23.79 -10.40 8.77
CA GLY A 169 -24.42 -10.50 7.46
C GLY A 169 -25.66 -9.59 7.28
N GLN A 170 -25.88 -8.66 8.21
CA GLN A 170 -26.96 -7.69 8.07
C GLN A 170 -26.52 -6.50 7.21
N PHE A 171 -27.28 -6.19 6.19
CA PHE A 171 -27.06 -4.98 5.39
C PHE A 171 -27.31 -3.74 6.24
N LEU A 172 -26.29 -2.91 6.38
CA LEU A 172 -26.37 -1.59 7.01
C LEU A 172 -26.86 -0.56 6.01
N THR A 173 -26.47 -0.70 4.75
CA THR A 173 -26.96 0.12 3.66
C THR A 173 -27.61 -0.74 2.57
N PRO A 174 -28.58 -0.22 1.78
CA PRO A 174 -29.07 -0.92 0.63
C PRO A 174 -27.97 -1.09 -0.43
N LEU A 175 -28.04 -2.16 -1.21
CA LEU A 175 -27.23 -2.32 -2.41
C LEU A 175 -27.68 -1.27 -3.43
N ALA A 176 -26.82 -0.36 -3.81
CA ALA A 176 -27.14 0.75 -4.71
C ALA A 176 -25.85 1.30 -5.37
N GLU A 177 -26.03 2.14 -6.37
CA GLU A 177 -24.93 2.90 -6.95
C GLU A 177 -24.54 4.04 -6.01
N TYR A 178 -23.32 3.98 -5.47
CA TYR A 178 -22.74 5.07 -4.68
C TYR A 178 -21.59 5.70 -5.45
N GLN A 179 -21.37 6.99 -5.25
CA GLN A 179 -20.25 7.70 -5.86
C GLN A 179 -18.94 7.22 -5.29
N GLU A 180 -18.88 7.07 -3.98
CA GLU A 180 -17.71 6.67 -3.22
C GLU A 180 -18.08 6.07 -1.87
N ILE A 181 -17.24 5.16 -1.37
CA ILE A 181 -17.28 4.68 0.00
C ILE A 181 -15.95 5.04 0.63
N SER A 182 -16.00 5.92 1.61
CA SER A 182 -14.81 6.26 2.39
C SER A 182 -14.64 5.32 3.58
N TRP A 183 -13.60 4.52 3.53
CA TRP A 183 -13.22 3.54 4.55
C TRP A 183 -12.82 4.19 5.88
N ASP A 184 -12.20 5.38 5.81
CA ASP A 184 -11.66 6.05 6.99
C ASP A 184 -12.72 6.87 7.73
N MET A 185 -13.77 7.27 7.03
CA MET A 185 -14.78 8.18 7.56
C MET A 185 -16.09 7.50 7.99
N ASN A 186 -16.27 6.20 7.70
CA ASN A 186 -17.56 5.51 7.87
C ASN A 186 -18.72 6.19 7.10
N ILE A 187 -18.41 6.74 5.92
CA ILE A 187 -19.35 7.53 5.11
C ILE A 187 -19.44 6.95 3.71
N ILE A 188 -20.63 6.98 3.17
CA ILE A 188 -20.95 6.62 1.79
C ILE A 188 -21.50 7.82 1.08
N LEU A 189 -20.95 8.14 -0.08
CA LEU A 189 -21.45 9.18 -0.95
C LEU A 189 -22.44 8.60 -1.95
N THR A 190 -23.65 9.14 -1.96
CA THR A 190 -24.65 8.75 -2.94
C THR A 190 -24.29 9.29 -4.32
N LYS A 191 -24.58 8.50 -5.36
CA LYS A 191 -24.36 8.90 -6.75
C LYS A 191 -25.48 9.87 -7.19
N GLU A 192 -25.22 11.17 -7.10
CA GLU A 192 -25.98 12.14 -7.86
C GLU A 192 -25.01 13.01 -8.68
N PHE A 193 -24.89 12.72 -9.97
CA PHE A 193 -24.06 13.51 -10.90
C PHE A 193 -24.62 14.91 -11.18
N VAL A 194 -25.85 15.19 -10.77
CA VAL A 194 -26.55 16.47 -10.98
C VAL A 194 -27.27 16.85 -9.69
N GLY A 195 -26.54 17.40 -8.74
CA GLY A 195 -27.03 17.77 -7.42
C GLY A 195 -25.97 17.65 -6.35
N ASN A 196 -26.29 18.01 -5.14
CA ASN A 196 -25.35 17.89 -4.04
C ASN A 196 -25.33 16.44 -3.53
N PRO A 197 -24.20 15.73 -3.54
CA PRO A 197 -24.14 14.40 -3.00
C PRO A 197 -24.51 14.42 -1.51
N ILE A 198 -25.19 13.38 -1.08
CA ILE A 198 -25.59 13.20 0.32
C ILE A 198 -24.60 12.23 0.96
N CYS A 199 -23.94 12.67 2.02
CA CYS A 199 -23.15 11.77 2.87
C CYS A 199 -24.08 11.04 3.83
N VAL A 200 -24.02 9.72 3.85
CA VAL A 200 -24.74 8.87 4.79
C VAL A 200 -23.75 8.07 5.63
N ASP A 201 -24.09 7.80 6.89
CA ASP A 201 -23.36 6.86 7.72
C ASP A 201 -23.62 5.41 7.26
N TYR A 202 -22.96 4.45 7.87
CA TYR A 202 -23.17 3.04 7.53
C TYR A 202 -24.56 2.50 7.89
N GLU A 203 -25.31 3.19 8.75
CA GLU A 203 -26.71 2.90 9.02
C GLU A 203 -27.66 3.52 7.99
N GLY A 204 -27.14 4.29 7.02
CA GLY A 204 -27.91 4.96 5.97
C GLY A 204 -28.59 6.25 6.41
N ASN A 205 -28.20 6.82 7.56
CA ASN A 205 -28.70 8.12 7.99
C ASN A 205 -27.94 9.23 7.27
N SER A 206 -28.64 10.25 6.80
CA SER A 206 -27.99 11.44 6.24
C SER A 206 -27.18 12.15 7.31
N VAL A 207 -25.86 12.24 7.10
CA VAL A 207 -24.94 12.97 7.96
C VAL A 207 -24.92 14.43 7.56
N PHE A 208 -24.68 14.72 6.27
CA PHE A 208 -24.72 16.06 5.70
C PHE A 208 -24.90 16.02 4.18
N THR A 209 -25.19 17.19 3.61
CA THR A 209 -25.22 17.37 2.15
C THR A 209 -24.05 18.24 1.75
N ILE A 210 -23.28 17.82 0.75
CA ILE A 210 -22.12 18.55 0.24
C ILE A 210 -22.57 19.47 -0.91
N ASP A 211 -22.12 20.72 -0.89
CA ASP A 211 -22.25 21.61 -2.05
C ASP A 211 -20.99 21.50 -2.90
N GLY A 212 -20.97 20.53 -3.80
CA GLY A 212 -19.82 20.21 -4.62
C GLY A 212 -19.58 18.70 -4.76
N MET A 213 -18.40 18.32 -5.19
CA MET A 213 -17.97 16.93 -5.25
C MET A 213 -16.94 16.67 -4.16
N LEU A 214 -16.90 15.47 -3.60
CA LEU A 214 -15.79 15.07 -2.76
C LEU A 214 -14.53 15.05 -3.61
N HIS A 215 -13.52 15.79 -3.21
CA HIS A 215 -12.23 15.74 -3.86
C HIS A 215 -11.42 14.59 -3.27
N ASN A 216 -11.16 14.66 -1.97
CA ASN A 216 -10.39 13.64 -1.24
C ASN A 216 -10.74 13.60 0.24
N TYR A 217 -10.40 12.48 0.88
CA TYR A 217 -10.25 12.39 2.32
C TYR A 217 -8.87 12.95 2.70
N LEU A 218 -8.90 14.01 3.47
CA LEU A 218 -7.71 14.61 4.06
C LEU A 218 -7.60 14.07 5.49
N GLU A 219 -6.66 13.30 5.83
CA GLU A 219 -6.46 12.67 7.15
C GLU A 219 -7.03 13.43 8.38
N GLU A 220 -7.09 12.79 9.56
CA GLU A 220 -7.49 13.40 10.85
C GLU A 220 -8.90 13.99 10.94
N GLY A 221 -9.85 13.53 10.12
CA GLY A 221 -11.25 13.96 10.20
C GLY A 221 -11.61 15.15 9.32
N TYR A 222 -10.80 15.45 8.29
CA TYR A 222 -11.03 16.46 7.28
C TYR A 222 -11.35 15.85 5.92
N ILE A 223 -12.13 16.57 5.11
CA ILE A 223 -12.43 16.25 3.72
C ILE A 223 -12.17 17.46 2.83
N GLY A 224 -11.64 17.19 1.63
CA GLY A 224 -11.56 18.16 0.54
C GLY A 224 -12.79 18.11 -0.32
N LEU A 225 -13.37 19.26 -0.63
CA LEU A 225 -14.53 19.43 -1.48
C LEU A 225 -14.13 20.21 -2.73
N SER A 226 -14.45 19.68 -3.92
CA SER A 226 -14.25 20.38 -5.18
C SER A 226 -15.51 21.14 -5.56
N GLN A 227 -15.41 22.46 -5.72
CA GLN A 227 -16.49 23.36 -6.07
C GLN A 227 -16.15 24.17 -7.33
N ASN A 228 -17.17 24.78 -7.96
CA ASN A 228 -16.96 25.58 -9.17
C ASN A 228 -16.14 26.87 -8.94
N SER A 229 -16.10 27.36 -7.70
CA SER A 229 -15.40 28.60 -7.32
C SER A 229 -14.02 28.39 -6.72
N GLY A 230 -13.58 27.17 -6.60
CA GLY A 230 -12.40 26.71 -5.88
C GLY A 230 -12.78 25.60 -4.91
N ASP A 231 -11.78 24.98 -4.30
CA ASP A 231 -12.04 23.90 -3.37
C ASP A 231 -12.38 24.43 -1.95
N ALA A 232 -12.84 23.54 -1.10
CA ALA A 232 -13.12 23.83 0.30
C ALA A 232 -12.61 22.72 1.20
N ILE A 233 -12.36 23.03 2.45
CA ILE A 233 -12.04 22.06 3.51
C ILE A 233 -13.26 22.00 4.45
N ALA A 234 -13.69 20.78 4.74
CA ALA A 234 -14.76 20.51 5.69
C ALA A 234 -14.35 19.41 6.67
N THR A 235 -15.05 19.31 7.79
CA THR A 235 -14.95 18.18 8.71
C THR A 235 -15.78 17.02 8.21
N THR A 236 -15.50 15.81 8.68
CA THR A 236 -16.24 14.58 8.34
C THR A 236 -17.71 14.60 8.80
N ASP A 237 -18.10 15.54 9.68
CA ASP A 237 -19.52 15.78 10.06
C ASP A 237 -20.19 16.87 9.21
N GLY A 238 -19.50 17.35 8.15
CA GLY A 238 -20.04 18.27 7.14
C GLY A 238 -19.96 19.74 7.47
N GLN A 239 -19.23 20.13 8.51
CA GLN A 239 -18.99 21.54 8.77
C GLN A 239 -17.88 22.04 7.83
N VAL A 240 -18.23 22.95 6.90
CA VAL A 240 -17.24 23.67 6.10
C VAL A 240 -16.41 24.56 7.01
N ILE A 241 -15.10 24.31 7.01
CA ILE A 241 -14.12 25.07 7.78
C ILE A 241 -13.73 26.32 7.02
N THR A 242 -13.38 26.14 5.75
CA THR A 242 -12.95 27.23 4.88
C THR A 242 -13.26 26.94 3.42
N GLU A 243 -13.54 28.00 2.68
CA GLU A 243 -13.58 28.00 1.22
C GLU A 243 -12.25 28.59 0.72
N LEU A 244 -11.67 27.97 -0.30
CA LEU A 244 -10.33 28.31 -0.80
C LEU A 244 -10.36 29.30 -1.97
N ASP A 245 -11.55 29.87 -2.29
CA ASP A 245 -11.79 30.81 -3.40
C ASP A 245 -11.20 30.30 -4.73
N SER A 246 -10.15 30.94 -5.25
CA SER A 246 -9.50 30.53 -6.50
C SER A 246 -8.47 29.40 -6.35
N LYS A 247 -8.30 28.87 -5.14
CA LYS A 247 -7.33 27.81 -4.87
C LYS A 247 -7.96 26.43 -4.91
N ASN A 248 -7.23 25.49 -5.51
CA ASN A 248 -7.62 24.09 -5.56
C ASN A 248 -6.62 23.26 -4.73
N LEU A 249 -7.12 22.23 -4.06
CA LEU A 249 -6.29 21.26 -3.38
C LEU A 249 -5.48 20.49 -4.42
N ASN A 250 -4.19 20.39 -4.23
CA ASN A 250 -3.26 19.72 -5.14
C ASN A 250 -2.66 18.46 -4.51
N SER A 251 -3.04 18.13 -3.29
CA SER A 251 -2.65 16.91 -2.60
C SER A 251 -3.86 16.17 -2.04
N ASP A 252 -3.70 14.88 -1.92
CA ASP A 252 -4.71 13.97 -1.40
C ASP A 252 -4.64 13.82 0.13
N ASP A 253 -3.52 14.28 0.75
CA ASP A 253 -3.22 14.08 2.16
C ASP A 253 -2.70 15.34 2.84
N ILE A 254 -3.00 15.47 4.13
CA ILE A 254 -2.29 16.41 5.01
C ILE A 254 -0.93 15.81 5.35
N SER A 255 0.14 16.52 5.04
CA SER A 255 1.49 16.07 5.34
C SER A 255 2.23 17.08 6.19
N ASP A 256 2.73 16.65 7.36
CA ASP A 256 3.34 17.51 8.38
C ASP A 256 2.46 18.73 8.77
N GLY A 257 1.12 18.55 8.74
CA GLY A 257 0.12 19.57 9.05
C GLY A 257 -0.18 20.57 7.92
N LEU A 258 0.31 20.31 6.70
CA LEU A 258 0.16 21.17 5.53
C LEU A 258 -0.47 20.43 4.35
N LEU A 259 -1.22 21.18 3.54
CA LEU A 259 -1.85 20.77 2.30
C LEU A 259 -1.27 21.58 1.14
N GLU A 260 -0.96 20.91 0.05
CA GLU A 260 -0.58 21.58 -1.19
C GLU A 260 -1.80 22.22 -1.84
N VAL A 261 -1.64 23.45 -2.29
CA VAL A 261 -2.69 24.18 -3.04
C VAL A 261 -2.13 24.80 -4.31
N TYR A 262 -2.97 24.84 -5.33
CA TYR A 262 -2.72 25.49 -6.59
C TYR A 262 -3.64 26.70 -6.74
N ASP A 263 -3.11 27.87 -6.93
CA ASP A 263 -3.86 29.09 -7.18
C ASP A 263 -4.10 29.26 -8.70
N SER A 264 -5.37 29.15 -9.10
CA SER A 264 -5.79 29.22 -10.51
C SER A 264 -5.72 30.64 -11.11
N GLU A 265 -5.55 31.69 -10.30
CA GLU A 265 -5.40 33.05 -10.78
C GLU A 265 -3.96 33.40 -11.18
N ASN A 266 -2.97 32.96 -10.38
CA ASN A 266 -1.56 33.23 -10.64
C ASN A 266 -0.77 32.03 -11.20
N PHE A 267 -1.42 30.83 -11.24
CA PHE A 267 -0.85 29.58 -11.75
C PHE A 267 0.35 29.06 -10.93
N MET A 268 0.33 29.32 -9.62
CA MET A 268 1.40 28.96 -8.71
C MET A 268 0.89 28.07 -7.56
N ASN A 269 1.81 27.30 -7.00
CA ASN A 269 1.58 26.37 -5.91
C ASN A 269 2.13 26.92 -4.60
N GLY A 270 1.49 26.56 -3.50
CA GLY A 270 1.87 26.89 -2.14
C GLY A 270 1.30 25.91 -1.14
N TYR A 271 1.21 26.31 0.13
CA TYR A 271 0.72 25.43 1.17
C TYR A 271 -0.17 26.17 2.17
N ILE A 272 -1.23 25.50 2.60
CA ILE A 272 -2.15 25.93 3.63
C ILE A 272 -2.14 24.90 4.79
N ASN A 273 -2.64 25.30 5.96
CA ASN A 273 -2.96 24.35 7.02
C ASN A 273 -4.42 23.84 6.89
N SER A 274 -4.83 22.93 7.76
CA SER A 274 -6.19 22.38 7.80
C SER A 274 -7.28 23.41 8.11
N ASP A 275 -6.93 24.56 8.67
CA ASP A 275 -7.84 25.69 8.90
C ASP A 275 -7.97 26.59 7.66
N GLY A 276 -7.24 26.30 6.57
CA GLY A 276 -7.18 27.08 5.34
C GLY A 276 -6.29 28.32 5.41
N GLU A 277 -5.50 28.50 6.47
CA GLU A 277 -4.56 29.60 6.56
C GLU A 277 -3.37 29.33 5.63
N GLU A 278 -3.04 30.31 4.79
CA GLU A 278 -1.86 30.26 3.95
C GLU A 278 -0.59 30.35 4.79
N ILE A 279 0.15 29.23 4.84
CA ILE A 279 1.41 29.14 5.58
C ILE A 279 2.59 29.48 4.67
N ILE A 280 2.54 28.99 3.43
CA ILE A 280 3.53 29.25 2.38
C ILE A 280 2.79 29.79 1.17
N PRO A 281 3.05 31.04 0.76
CA PRO A 281 2.36 31.66 -0.35
C PRO A 281 2.49 30.86 -1.65
N CYS A 282 1.45 30.93 -2.51
CA CYS A 282 1.48 30.35 -3.86
C CYS A 282 2.48 31.12 -4.73
N MET A 283 3.72 30.68 -4.75
CA MET A 283 4.83 31.33 -5.44
C MET A 283 5.77 30.37 -6.16
N TYR A 284 5.51 29.07 -6.07
CA TYR A 284 6.29 28.03 -6.72
C TYR A 284 5.60 27.51 -7.96
N SER A 285 6.36 27.15 -9.00
CA SER A 285 5.80 26.52 -10.20
C SER A 285 5.29 25.10 -9.90
N SER A 286 5.97 24.40 -9.00
CA SER A 286 5.52 23.09 -8.48
C SER A 286 5.90 22.91 -7.03
N THR A 287 5.09 22.14 -6.30
CA THR A 287 5.32 21.74 -4.90
C THR A 287 5.16 20.24 -4.75
N TYR A 288 5.73 19.68 -3.70
CA TYR A 288 5.61 18.29 -3.33
C TYR A 288 5.23 18.19 -1.85
N LYS A 289 4.57 17.08 -1.47
CA LYS A 289 4.18 16.84 -0.07
C LYS A 289 5.37 16.95 0.88
N PHE A 290 5.12 17.42 2.07
CA PHE A 290 6.13 17.44 3.12
C PHE A 290 6.46 16.01 3.56
N THR A 291 7.72 15.74 3.79
CA THR A 291 8.24 14.49 4.35
C THR A 291 9.22 14.86 5.45
N HIS A 292 8.92 14.47 6.70
CA HIS A 292 9.72 14.79 7.88
C HIS A 292 10.00 16.29 8.05
N GLY A 293 9.03 17.13 7.74
CA GLY A 293 9.14 18.59 7.88
C GLY A 293 9.89 19.29 6.74
N LEU A 294 10.16 18.58 5.64
CA LEU A 294 10.88 19.10 4.46
C LEU A 294 10.06 18.83 3.19
N ALA A 295 10.09 19.77 2.24
CA ALA A 295 9.46 19.61 0.94
C ALA A 295 10.34 20.13 -0.18
N ALA A 296 10.33 19.43 -1.31
CA ALA A 296 10.86 19.93 -2.56
C ALA A 296 9.91 20.95 -3.17
N VAL A 297 10.44 22.04 -3.66
CA VAL A 297 9.70 23.07 -4.41
C VAL A 297 10.46 23.43 -5.67
N TYR A 298 9.73 23.80 -6.71
CA TYR A 298 10.31 24.26 -7.96
C TYR A 298 9.99 25.73 -8.20
N ALA A 299 10.96 26.45 -8.72
CA ALA A 299 10.78 27.83 -9.13
C ALA A 299 11.42 28.04 -10.50
N GLU A 300 10.79 28.88 -11.32
CA GLU A 300 11.36 29.31 -12.60
C GLU A 300 12.52 30.25 -12.36
N GLU A 301 13.64 30.03 -13.06
CA GLU A 301 14.76 30.95 -13.16
C GLU A 301 14.57 31.93 -14.34
N GLU A 302 15.46 32.93 -14.43
CA GLU A 302 15.41 33.95 -15.50
C GLU A 302 15.46 33.41 -16.95
N ASP A 303 15.91 32.16 -17.15
CA ASP A 303 16.01 31.47 -18.42
C ASP A 303 14.81 30.52 -18.72
N GLU A 304 13.73 30.63 -17.99
CA GLU A 304 12.51 29.79 -18.07
C GLU A 304 12.77 28.30 -17.74
N GLN A 305 13.87 27.98 -17.05
CA GLN A 305 14.12 26.63 -16.55
C GLN A 305 13.64 26.52 -15.12
N GLU A 306 12.86 25.47 -14.84
CA GLU A 306 12.47 25.16 -13.48
C GLU A 306 13.63 24.50 -12.73
N LYS A 307 13.91 24.97 -11.53
CA LYS A 307 14.90 24.38 -10.63
C LYS A 307 14.29 24.06 -9.28
N ALA A 308 14.70 22.92 -8.77
CA ALA A 308 14.27 22.41 -7.48
C ALA A 308 15.11 22.94 -6.32
N GLY A 309 14.44 23.32 -5.24
CA GLY A 309 14.98 23.71 -3.95
C GLY A 309 14.31 22.93 -2.82
N LEU A 310 14.74 23.16 -1.60
CA LEU A 310 14.23 22.52 -0.40
C LEU A 310 13.77 23.55 0.60
N ILE A 311 12.56 23.39 1.13
CA ILE A 311 11.99 24.24 2.18
C ILE A 311 11.62 23.43 3.43
N ASN A 312 11.47 24.10 4.55
CA ASN A 312 10.86 23.54 5.75
C ASN A 312 9.36 23.92 5.86
N VAL A 313 8.63 23.37 6.84
CA VAL A 313 7.20 23.64 7.09
C VAL A 313 6.86 25.11 7.37
N LYS A 314 7.84 26.00 7.56
CA LYS A 314 7.62 27.43 7.71
C LYS A 314 7.84 28.22 6.42
N GLY A 315 8.24 27.53 5.34
CA GLY A 315 8.63 28.14 4.08
C GLY A 315 10.05 28.70 4.06
N ASP A 316 10.87 28.45 5.11
CA ASP A 316 12.28 28.85 5.06
C ASP A 316 13.02 28.01 4.04
N MET A 317 13.70 28.65 3.09
CA MET A 317 14.52 28.00 2.08
C MET A 317 15.79 27.44 2.73
N LEU A 318 15.97 26.12 2.69
CA LEU A 318 17.15 25.42 3.20
C LEU A 318 18.18 25.17 2.10
N ILE A 319 17.71 24.90 0.90
CA ILE A 319 18.51 24.73 -0.32
C ILE A 319 17.86 25.57 -1.40
N ASP A 320 18.59 26.52 -1.95
CA ASP A 320 18.11 27.36 -3.06
C ASP A 320 17.71 26.51 -4.26
N CYS A 321 16.74 26.98 -5.05
CA CYS A 321 16.32 26.33 -6.29
C CYS A 321 17.47 26.35 -7.30
N LYS A 322 18.18 25.25 -7.45
CA LYS A 322 19.38 25.11 -8.31
C LYS A 322 19.62 23.69 -8.82
N TYR A 323 18.85 22.74 -8.34
CA TYR A 323 18.90 21.34 -8.81
C TYR A 323 17.84 21.10 -9.86
N ASP A 324 18.08 20.15 -10.75
CA ASP A 324 17.08 19.70 -11.72
C ASP A 324 16.08 18.73 -11.10
N TYR A 325 16.47 18.12 -9.97
CA TYR A 325 15.64 17.21 -9.19
C TYR A 325 16.09 17.20 -7.73
N ILE A 326 15.11 17.20 -6.81
CA ILE A 326 15.28 16.98 -5.36
C ILE A 326 14.18 16.06 -4.87
N GLU A 327 14.53 15.11 -4.01
CA GLU A 327 13.62 14.21 -3.32
C GLU A 327 14.10 14.00 -1.88
N VAL A 328 13.23 14.21 -0.91
CA VAL A 328 13.49 13.82 0.49
C VAL A 328 13.20 12.35 0.63
N LEU A 329 14.14 11.57 1.16
CA LEU A 329 13.97 10.13 1.31
C LEU A 329 13.21 9.80 2.60
N ASP A 330 12.28 8.86 2.51
CA ASP A 330 11.39 8.48 3.63
C ASP A 330 12.17 7.82 4.79
N GLU A 331 13.29 7.17 4.50
CA GLU A 331 14.09 6.44 5.49
C GLU A 331 14.81 7.35 6.49
N ASP A 332 15.26 8.52 6.08
CA ASP A 332 15.90 9.52 6.96
C ASP A 332 15.77 10.94 6.38
N PRO A 333 15.22 11.92 7.14
CA PRO A 333 15.03 13.30 6.69
C PRO A 333 16.34 14.03 6.36
N ASN A 334 17.49 13.49 6.75
CA ASN A 334 18.78 14.07 6.36
C ASN A 334 19.31 13.53 5.03
N LEU A 335 18.61 12.58 4.41
CA LEU A 335 18.98 12.01 3.14
C LEU A 335 18.10 12.61 2.04
N ILE A 336 18.72 13.33 1.13
CA ILE A 336 18.08 14.06 0.06
C ILE A 336 18.76 13.63 -1.24
N ARG A 337 18.00 13.01 -2.14
CA ARG A 337 18.45 12.66 -3.49
C ARG A 337 18.37 13.88 -4.37
N VAL A 338 19.44 14.17 -5.10
CA VAL A 338 19.52 15.34 -5.98
C VAL A 338 20.16 15.00 -7.32
N ARG A 339 19.75 15.73 -8.37
CA ARG A 339 20.38 15.71 -9.70
C ARG A 339 20.63 17.13 -10.18
N LYS A 340 21.77 17.33 -10.83
CA LYS A 340 22.16 18.59 -11.42
C LYS A 340 22.81 18.33 -12.78
N ASP A 341 22.06 18.53 -13.88
CA ASP A 341 22.43 18.12 -15.22
C ASP A 341 23.56 18.97 -15.82
N ASP A 342 23.65 20.27 -15.47
CA ASP A 342 24.67 21.19 -15.98
C ASP A 342 26.11 20.81 -15.58
N VAL A 343 26.27 20.05 -14.49
CA VAL A 343 27.56 19.57 -13.98
C VAL A 343 27.63 18.04 -13.92
N ASP A 344 26.64 17.37 -14.52
CA ASP A 344 26.52 15.90 -14.51
C ASP A 344 26.63 15.31 -13.11
N PHE A 345 25.98 15.98 -12.12
CA PHE A 345 25.98 15.54 -10.74
C PHE A 345 24.68 14.81 -10.41
N TYR A 346 24.82 13.62 -9.85
CA TYR A 346 23.78 12.86 -9.20
C TYR A 346 24.29 12.39 -7.84
N GLY A 347 23.48 12.53 -6.77
CA GLY A 347 24.01 12.17 -5.46
C GLY A 347 22.97 12.24 -4.33
N ILE A 348 23.41 11.88 -3.15
CA ILE A 348 22.70 12.06 -1.88
C ILE A 348 23.40 13.14 -1.09
N ILE A 349 22.64 14.12 -0.62
CA ILE A 349 23.11 15.23 0.18
C ILE A 349 22.34 15.30 1.50
N ASP A 350 22.83 16.06 2.46
CA ASP A 350 22.06 16.41 3.67
C ASP A 350 21.29 17.74 3.50
N CYS A 351 20.42 18.06 4.45
CA CYS A 351 19.64 19.30 4.49
C CYS A 351 20.49 20.59 4.56
N ARG A 352 21.82 20.48 4.78
CA ARG A 352 22.80 21.57 4.70
C ARG A 352 23.54 21.59 3.37
N ASN A 353 23.05 20.85 2.40
CA ASN A 353 23.64 20.73 1.06
C ASN A 353 25.07 20.18 1.06
N ARG A 354 25.42 19.27 1.99
CA ARG A 354 26.70 18.56 2.00
C ARG A 354 26.51 17.20 1.33
N THR A 355 27.38 16.88 0.39
CA THR A 355 27.36 15.58 -0.27
C THR A 355 27.68 14.47 0.71
N ILE A 356 26.78 13.49 0.79
CA ILE A 356 26.91 12.24 1.54
C ILE A 356 27.47 11.15 0.60
N ALA A 357 26.82 10.95 -0.54
CA ALA A 357 27.28 10.02 -1.57
C ALA A 357 27.23 10.69 -2.95
N ASP A 358 28.32 10.61 -3.70
CA ASP A 358 28.38 11.03 -5.11
C ASP A 358 28.08 9.81 -5.97
N LEU A 359 26.96 9.84 -6.66
CA LEU A 359 26.45 8.78 -7.53
C LEU A 359 26.62 9.12 -9.02
N SER A 360 27.36 10.20 -9.31
CA SER A 360 27.60 10.64 -10.68
C SER A 360 28.37 9.60 -11.47
N ALA A 361 28.05 9.51 -12.73
CA ALA A 361 28.79 8.64 -13.65
C ALA A 361 30.27 9.03 -13.72
N ARG A 362 31.14 8.03 -13.82
CA ARG A 362 32.59 8.21 -13.85
C ARG A 362 33.26 7.34 -14.91
N GLU A 363 34.51 7.64 -15.29
CA GLU A 363 35.33 6.77 -16.11
C GLU A 363 36.31 5.98 -15.24
N ASP A 364 36.51 4.71 -15.57
CA ASP A 364 37.55 3.89 -14.95
C ASP A 364 38.96 4.25 -15.50
N GLU A 365 39.99 3.57 -14.97
CA GLU A 365 41.37 3.75 -15.40
C GLU A 365 41.63 3.45 -16.90
N ASN A 366 40.73 2.70 -17.54
CA ASN A 366 40.78 2.33 -18.95
C ASN A 366 39.94 3.25 -19.85
N GLY A 367 39.25 4.26 -19.28
CA GLY A 367 38.33 5.15 -19.96
C GLY A 367 36.96 4.52 -20.25
N GLN A 368 36.59 3.46 -19.53
CA GLN A 368 35.27 2.87 -19.59
C GLN A 368 34.30 3.66 -18.69
N TYR A 369 33.14 4.00 -19.24
CA TYR A 369 32.09 4.71 -18.52
C TYR A 369 31.41 3.80 -17.51
N ILE A 370 31.38 4.21 -16.23
CA ILE A 370 30.73 3.54 -15.12
C ILE A 370 29.57 4.43 -14.66
N SER A 371 28.36 3.92 -14.70
CA SER A 371 27.17 4.55 -14.17
C SER A 371 26.68 3.83 -12.94
N ILE A 372 25.81 4.50 -12.17
CA ILE A 372 25.06 3.83 -11.12
C ILE A 372 24.11 2.80 -11.75
N ASP A 373 24.06 1.60 -11.16
CA ASP A 373 23.11 0.54 -11.49
C ASP A 373 21.93 0.57 -10.52
N ASP A 374 22.24 0.65 -9.22
CA ASP A 374 21.23 0.77 -8.17
C ASP A 374 21.78 1.46 -6.90
N CYS A 375 20.86 1.95 -6.04
CA CYS A 375 21.19 2.56 -4.77
C CYS A 375 20.08 2.30 -3.74
N PHE A 376 20.43 1.62 -2.66
CA PHE A 376 19.52 1.31 -1.57
C PHE A 376 19.90 2.10 -0.31
N VAL A 377 18.89 2.63 0.35
CA VAL A 377 19.03 3.22 1.69
C VAL A 377 18.47 2.21 2.68
N GLY A 378 19.34 1.72 3.56
CA GLY A 378 19.02 0.63 4.48
C GLY A 378 18.71 1.11 5.89
N ASP A 379 17.77 0.42 6.56
CA ASP A 379 17.41 0.65 7.98
C ASP A 379 18.59 0.50 8.96
N ASN A 380 19.70 -0.05 8.50
CA ASN A 380 20.94 -0.24 9.26
C ASN A 380 21.82 1.03 9.32
N GLY A 381 21.40 2.13 8.70
CA GLY A 381 22.15 3.39 8.64
C GLY A 381 23.21 3.42 7.55
N THR A 382 23.04 2.64 6.49
CA THR A 382 23.95 2.62 5.32
C THR A 382 23.23 3.03 4.05
N ILE A 383 24.03 3.49 3.08
CA ILE A 383 23.65 3.72 1.69
C ILE A 383 24.50 2.78 0.86
N ASP A 384 23.86 1.80 0.24
CA ASP A 384 24.51 0.76 -0.54
C ASP A 384 24.39 1.11 -2.02
N VAL A 385 25.51 1.33 -2.70
CA VAL A 385 25.58 1.81 -4.09
C VAL A 385 26.19 0.72 -4.96
N TYR A 386 25.47 0.34 -6.02
CA TYR A 386 25.87 -0.65 -7.00
C TYR A 386 26.19 0.03 -8.33
N TRP A 387 27.39 -0.27 -8.87
CA TRP A 387 27.88 0.31 -10.09
C TRP A 387 27.80 -0.67 -11.27
N SER A 388 27.63 -0.16 -12.47
CA SER A 388 27.48 -0.96 -13.71
C SER A 388 28.69 -1.86 -14.06
N ASN A 389 29.83 -1.64 -13.41
CA ASN A 389 31.01 -2.50 -13.51
C ASN A 389 31.06 -3.62 -12.46
N GLY A 390 30.03 -3.74 -11.62
CA GLY A 390 29.93 -4.72 -10.54
C GLY A 390 30.61 -4.31 -9.23
N GLU A 391 31.15 -3.09 -9.14
CA GLU A 391 31.62 -2.55 -7.86
C GLU A 391 30.45 -2.24 -6.95
N GLU A 392 30.64 -2.44 -5.64
CA GLU A 392 29.71 -2.04 -4.57
C GLU A 392 30.43 -1.06 -3.63
N GLU A 393 29.78 0.02 -3.30
CA GLU A 393 30.24 1.02 -2.34
C GLU A 393 29.19 1.23 -1.26
N ILE A 394 29.62 1.14 0.01
CA ILE A 394 28.73 1.35 1.17
C ILE A 394 29.19 2.61 1.91
N PHE A 395 28.25 3.53 2.11
CA PHE A 395 28.43 4.76 2.86
C PHE A 395 27.62 4.71 4.16
N ASP A 396 28.13 5.32 5.23
CA ASP A 396 27.29 5.68 6.37
C ASP A 396 26.53 7.00 6.08
N TYR A 397 25.50 7.31 6.88
CA TYR A 397 24.71 8.53 6.71
C TYR A 397 25.51 9.84 6.99
N SER A 398 26.75 9.73 7.44
CA SER A 398 27.67 10.87 7.56
C SER A 398 28.55 11.04 6.32
N GLY A 399 28.41 10.17 5.31
CA GLY A 399 29.17 10.19 4.07
C GLY A 399 30.53 9.52 4.15
N ASN A 400 30.81 8.73 5.19
CA ASN A 400 32.04 7.96 5.24
C ASN A 400 31.84 6.65 4.48
N LYS A 401 32.74 6.35 3.56
CA LYS A 401 32.76 5.06 2.88
C LYS A 401 33.18 3.98 3.86
N VAL A 402 32.30 3.06 4.15
CA VAL A 402 32.48 1.98 5.13
C VAL A 402 33.17 0.78 4.51
N VAL A 403 32.74 0.38 3.33
CA VAL A 403 33.25 -0.80 2.59
C VAL A 403 33.20 -0.52 1.10
N SER A 404 34.10 -1.17 0.34
CA SER A 404 33.96 -1.33 -1.12
C SER A 404 34.34 -2.75 -1.50
N TYR A 405 33.54 -3.36 -2.35
CA TYR A 405 33.83 -4.64 -2.96
C TYR A 405 34.11 -4.43 -4.44
N SER A 406 35.08 -5.15 -4.99
CA SER A 406 35.28 -5.21 -6.43
C SER A 406 34.78 -6.55 -6.96
N SER A 407 34.33 -6.58 -8.19
CA SER A 407 33.83 -7.80 -8.86
C SER A 407 34.89 -8.91 -9.00
N ASP A 408 36.15 -8.65 -8.61
CA ASP A 408 37.26 -9.57 -8.71
C ASP A 408 37.64 -10.25 -7.37
N ASP A 409 36.92 -9.98 -6.27
CA ASP A 409 37.12 -10.63 -4.94
C ASP A 409 36.09 -11.79 -4.69
#